data_d5413e3c5c3e10fd4dbc0d676db30bb6
#
_entry.id   d5413e3c5c3e10fd4dbc0d676db30bb6
#
_cell.length_a   1.000
_cell.length_b   1.000
_cell.length_c   1.000
_cell.angle_alpha   90.00
_cell.angle_beta   90.00
_cell.angle_gamma   90.00
#
_symmetry.space_group_name_H-M   'P 1'
#
loop_
_entity.id
_entity.type
_entity.pdbx_description
1 polymer ?
#
loop_
_entity_poly.entity_id
_entity_poly.type
_entity_poly.pdbx_seq_one_letter_code
_entity_poly.pdbx_strand_id
1 'polypeptide(L)'
;MCVKGIKTETNNILIDTGMGSADLTSNIIVTPNANKLLKNLKRIGVSPRDIDIVLLSNLQKDTVGGATRMDRSGRTIPVFPRAKYIVQKSCYDEIEQGNALRISQLYDKEEVINLHKSGQLELIDGDVEILKGINAIKTGGYSPGNQVFFINSGTEKYIFLGSLIPTPLHLVDNAIPSYAYSLNDAWTAKKEIIKHGLDQGALLIFGRAREKQSGYITEKYGKLSVDFREL
;
A
#
# COMPACT_ATOMS: atom_id res chain seq x y z
N MET A 1 -5.68 -9.13 1.30
CA MET A 1 -4.89 -7.96 0.90
C MET A 1 -4.40 -8.17 -0.51
N CYS A 2 -4.46 -7.14 -1.32
CA CYS A 2 -4.08 -7.19 -2.73
C CYS A 2 -2.74 -6.47 -2.89
N VAL A 3 -1.70 -7.24 -3.21
CA VAL A 3 -0.42 -6.70 -3.69
C VAL A 3 -0.54 -6.57 -5.20
N LYS A 4 -0.16 -5.44 -5.76
CA LYS A 4 -0.18 -5.21 -7.20
C LYS A 4 1.23 -5.15 -7.77
N GLY A 5 1.43 -5.81 -8.91
CA GLY A 5 2.66 -5.73 -9.69
C GLY A 5 2.45 -4.80 -10.88
N ILE A 6 3.43 -3.96 -11.15
CA ILE A 6 3.52 -3.12 -12.33
C ILE A 6 4.81 -3.49 -13.05
N LYS A 7 4.72 -3.73 -14.34
CA LYS A 7 5.90 -3.93 -15.18
C LYS A 7 6.02 -2.75 -16.15
N THR A 8 7.16 -2.07 -16.09
CA THR A 8 7.58 -1.07 -17.07
C THR A 8 8.59 -1.69 -18.04
N GLU A 9 9.09 -0.93 -18.97
CA GLU A 9 10.18 -1.39 -19.87
C GLU A 9 11.47 -1.77 -19.11
N THR A 10 11.72 -1.11 -17.99
CA THR A 10 12.98 -1.22 -17.26
C THR A 10 12.84 -1.72 -15.81
N ASN A 11 11.66 -1.69 -15.22
CA ASN A 11 11.47 -1.99 -13.81
C ASN A 11 10.28 -2.93 -13.54
N ASN A 12 10.46 -3.82 -12.59
CA ASN A 12 9.39 -4.56 -11.95
C ASN A 12 9.10 -3.91 -10.59
N ILE A 13 7.87 -3.47 -10.40
CA ILE A 13 7.44 -2.69 -9.24
C ILE A 13 6.36 -3.45 -8.50
N LEU A 14 6.43 -3.48 -7.18
CA LEU A 14 5.33 -3.93 -6.34
C LEU A 14 4.71 -2.74 -5.60
N ILE A 15 3.40 -2.78 -5.43
CA ILE A 15 2.69 -1.87 -4.52
C ILE A 15 2.19 -2.69 -3.33
N ASP A 16 2.63 -2.31 -2.15
CA ASP A 16 2.49 -3.00 -0.87
C ASP A 16 3.05 -4.44 -0.90
N THR A 17 3.26 -5.04 0.26
CA THR A 17 3.80 -6.40 0.38
C THR A 17 2.90 -7.35 1.17
N GLY A 18 1.85 -6.80 1.76
CA GLY A 18 0.94 -7.59 2.57
C GLY A 18 1.47 -7.88 3.98
N MET A 19 0.80 -8.80 4.68
CA MET A 19 1.12 -9.13 6.07
C MET A 19 2.35 -10.02 6.24
N GLY A 20 2.91 -10.55 5.15
CA GLY A 20 4.08 -11.44 5.24
C GLY A 20 3.82 -12.71 6.06
N SER A 21 4.85 -13.11 6.81
CA SER A 21 4.79 -14.18 7.81
C SER A 21 4.31 -13.59 9.14
N ALA A 22 3.08 -13.09 9.20
CA ALA A 22 2.57 -12.52 10.44
C ALA A 22 2.83 -13.45 11.63
N ASP A 23 3.36 -12.88 12.69
CA ASP A 23 3.67 -13.60 13.93
C ASP A 23 2.39 -14.27 14.46
N LEU A 24 2.40 -15.59 14.51
CA LEU A 24 1.32 -16.41 15.06
C LEU A 24 1.14 -16.24 16.56
N THR A 25 2.00 -15.45 17.22
CA THR A 25 1.96 -15.17 18.67
C THR A 25 0.95 -14.08 19.02
N SER A 26 0.50 -13.27 18.07
CA SER A 26 -0.61 -12.35 18.29
C SER A 26 -1.94 -13.12 18.24
N ASN A 27 -2.83 -12.92 19.24
CA ASN A 27 -4.17 -13.52 19.32
C ASN A 27 -5.11 -13.17 18.14
N ILE A 28 -4.59 -12.62 17.07
CA ILE A 28 -5.29 -12.39 15.82
C ILE A 28 -5.11 -13.65 14.97
N ILE A 29 -6.22 -14.32 14.69
CA ILE A 29 -6.25 -15.47 13.77
C ILE A 29 -5.86 -14.95 12.37
N VAL A 30 -4.58 -14.99 12.06
CA VAL A 30 -4.08 -14.75 10.72
C VAL A 30 -4.06 -16.09 10.01
N THR A 31 -4.87 -16.24 8.98
CA THR A 31 -4.82 -17.43 8.13
C THR A 31 -3.40 -17.60 7.58
N PRO A 32 -2.88 -18.85 7.51
CA PRO A 32 -1.51 -19.14 7.12
C PRO A 32 -1.30 -18.92 5.61
N ASN A 33 -1.23 -17.66 5.20
CA ASN A 33 -0.92 -17.26 3.82
C ASN A 33 0.44 -16.54 3.74
N ALA A 34 1.30 -16.78 4.69
CA ALA A 34 2.60 -16.15 4.88
C ALA A 34 3.48 -16.04 3.60
N ASN A 35 3.27 -16.91 2.62
CA ASN A 35 4.05 -16.93 1.39
C ASN A 35 3.21 -16.73 0.13
N LYS A 36 1.99 -16.19 0.24
CA LYS A 36 1.11 -16.05 -0.92
C LYS A 36 1.71 -15.11 -1.98
N LEU A 37 2.32 -14.01 -1.55
CA LEU A 37 3.00 -13.08 -2.46
C LEU A 37 4.10 -13.79 -3.25
N LEU A 38 5.04 -14.44 -2.57
CA LEU A 38 6.16 -15.13 -3.22
C LEU A 38 5.68 -16.28 -4.12
N LYS A 39 4.64 -17.02 -3.71
CA LYS A 39 4.03 -18.07 -4.54
C LYS A 39 3.41 -17.49 -5.80
N ASN A 40 2.72 -16.35 -5.70
CA ASN A 40 2.10 -15.70 -6.85
C ASN A 40 3.16 -15.13 -7.80
N LEU A 41 4.20 -14.47 -7.29
CA LEU A 41 5.33 -14.01 -8.12
C LEU A 41 5.96 -15.19 -8.88
N LYS A 42 6.22 -16.29 -8.19
CA LYS A 42 6.77 -17.50 -8.82
C LYS A 42 5.87 -18.05 -9.94
N ARG A 43 4.54 -18.02 -9.77
CA ARG A 43 3.58 -18.47 -10.78
C ARG A 43 3.65 -17.67 -12.08
N ILE A 44 4.03 -16.41 -12.02
CA ILE A 44 4.20 -15.53 -13.18
C ILE A 44 5.68 -15.41 -13.61
N GLY A 45 6.56 -16.28 -13.09
CA GLY A 45 7.96 -16.33 -13.46
C GLY A 45 8.83 -15.21 -12.88
N VAL A 46 8.34 -14.48 -11.87
CA VAL A 46 9.07 -13.39 -11.23
C VAL A 46 9.69 -13.86 -9.91
N SER A 47 10.98 -13.67 -9.76
CA SER A 47 11.69 -13.94 -8.50
C SER A 47 11.80 -12.68 -7.63
N PRO A 48 12.05 -12.83 -6.32
CA PRO A 48 12.29 -11.66 -5.46
C PRO A 48 13.45 -10.78 -5.89
N ARG A 49 14.42 -11.32 -6.61
CA ARG A 49 15.58 -10.58 -7.12
C ARG A 49 15.27 -9.73 -8.36
N ASP A 50 14.12 -10.00 -9.00
CA ASP A 50 13.68 -9.28 -10.20
C ASP A 50 12.86 -8.04 -9.85
N ILE A 51 12.54 -7.83 -8.57
CA ILE A 51 11.83 -6.64 -8.11
C ILE A 51 12.83 -5.51 -7.87
N ASP A 52 12.60 -4.38 -8.52
CA ASP A 52 13.45 -3.20 -8.48
C ASP A 52 12.93 -2.14 -7.51
N ILE A 53 11.60 -2.00 -7.38
CA ILE A 53 10.96 -1.00 -6.53
C ILE A 53 9.78 -1.64 -5.79
N VAL A 54 9.66 -1.29 -4.51
CA VAL A 54 8.47 -1.57 -3.69
C VAL A 54 7.89 -0.24 -3.22
N LEU A 55 6.70 0.10 -3.67
CA LEU A 55 5.96 1.27 -3.25
C LEU A 55 5.10 0.89 -2.04
N LEU A 56 5.28 1.57 -0.91
CA LEU A 56 4.53 1.28 0.32
C LEU A 56 3.51 2.38 0.58
N SER A 57 2.22 2.05 0.63
CA SER A 57 1.17 3.02 0.90
C SER A 57 1.24 3.60 2.32
N ASN A 58 1.78 2.83 3.25
CA ASN A 58 2.16 3.21 4.63
C ASN A 58 3.05 2.10 5.22
N LEU A 59 3.37 2.17 6.53
CA LEU A 59 4.25 1.20 7.21
C LEU A 59 3.52 0.29 8.21
N GLN A 60 2.18 0.18 8.15
CA GLN A 60 1.47 -0.75 9.03
C GLN A 60 1.74 -2.21 8.65
N LYS A 61 1.65 -3.12 9.63
CA LYS A 61 1.94 -4.57 9.49
C LYS A 61 1.29 -5.21 8.26
N ASP A 62 0.07 -4.83 7.96
CA ASP A 62 -0.69 -5.38 6.85
C ASP A 62 -0.27 -4.81 5.47
N THR A 63 0.59 -3.82 5.45
CA THR A 63 1.17 -3.20 4.25
C THR A 63 2.60 -3.64 4.03
N VAL A 64 3.45 -3.56 5.08
CA VAL A 64 4.90 -3.77 4.97
C VAL A 64 5.35 -5.17 5.42
N GLY A 65 4.51 -5.94 6.11
CA GLY A 65 4.91 -7.21 6.74
C GLY A 65 5.50 -8.28 5.81
N GLY A 66 5.31 -8.16 4.49
CA GLY A 66 5.99 -9.00 3.50
C GLY A 66 7.29 -8.42 2.94
N ALA A 67 7.74 -7.27 3.43
CA ALA A 67 8.97 -6.61 2.97
C ALA A 67 10.22 -7.26 3.54
N THR A 68 10.13 -7.87 4.71
CA THR A 68 11.25 -8.53 5.38
C THR A 68 10.93 -9.98 5.73
N ARG A 69 11.93 -10.72 6.10
CA ARG A 69 11.84 -12.09 6.62
C ARG A 69 13.04 -12.39 7.54
N MET A 70 12.90 -13.34 8.43
CA MET A 70 14.03 -13.87 9.18
C MET A 70 14.87 -14.80 8.29
N ASP A 71 16.19 -14.67 8.35
CA ASP A 71 17.13 -15.62 7.78
C ASP A 71 17.36 -16.81 8.74
N ARG A 72 18.19 -17.77 8.33
CA ARG A 72 18.51 -18.96 9.15
C ARG A 72 19.26 -18.62 10.44
N SER A 73 19.85 -17.46 10.55
CA SER A 73 20.57 -16.99 11.76
C SER A 73 19.69 -16.14 12.68
N GLY A 74 18.38 -15.98 12.35
CA GLY A 74 17.43 -15.17 13.11
C GLY A 74 17.53 -13.66 12.82
N ARG A 75 18.24 -13.25 11.77
CA ARG A 75 18.34 -11.83 11.39
C ARG A 75 17.20 -11.46 10.43
N THR A 76 16.61 -10.31 10.66
CA THR A 76 15.63 -9.72 9.74
C THR A 76 16.35 -9.17 8.50
N ILE A 77 15.98 -9.68 7.33
CA ILE A 77 16.55 -9.28 6.04
C ILE A 77 15.43 -8.92 5.04
N PRO A 78 15.69 -8.02 4.08
CA PRO A 78 14.72 -7.70 3.03
C PRO A 78 14.38 -8.92 2.17
N VAL A 79 13.10 -9.06 1.84
CA VAL A 79 12.60 -10.12 0.94
C VAL A 79 13.00 -9.85 -0.51
N PHE A 80 13.00 -8.59 -0.91
CA PHE A 80 13.38 -8.13 -2.26
C PHE A 80 14.76 -7.47 -2.19
N PRO A 81 15.85 -8.25 -2.35
CA PRO A 81 17.20 -7.80 -1.96
C PRO A 81 17.79 -6.71 -2.87
N ARG A 82 17.20 -6.47 -4.04
CA ARG A 82 17.63 -5.44 -4.99
C ARG A 82 16.68 -4.22 -4.99
N ALA A 83 15.52 -4.36 -4.35
CA ALA A 83 14.50 -3.33 -4.42
C ALA A 83 14.84 -2.12 -3.55
N LYS A 84 14.47 -0.93 -4.03
CA LYS A 84 14.24 0.24 -3.20
C LYS A 84 12.82 0.21 -2.69
N TYR A 85 12.63 0.38 -1.38
CA TYR A 85 11.33 0.51 -0.75
C TYR A 85 11.05 1.99 -0.53
N ILE A 86 9.96 2.51 -1.10
CA ILE A 86 9.67 3.94 -1.11
C ILE A 86 8.43 4.23 -0.28
N VAL A 87 8.56 5.12 0.72
CA VAL A 87 7.48 5.53 1.62
C VAL A 87 7.64 6.99 2.04
N GLN A 88 6.55 7.62 2.47
CA GLN A 88 6.61 8.97 3.04
C GLN A 88 7.38 8.98 4.37
N LYS A 89 8.26 9.97 4.53
CA LYS A 89 9.05 10.18 5.75
C LYS A 89 8.18 10.23 7.00
N SER A 90 7.04 10.90 6.93
CA SER A 90 6.12 11.01 8.07
C SER A 90 5.51 9.67 8.53
N CYS A 91 5.49 8.60 7.70
CA CYS A 91 5.19 7.24 8.17
C CYS A 91 6.31 6.69 9.07
N TYR A 92 7.56 6.96 8.72
CA TYR A 92 8.71 6.51 9.50
C TYR A 92 8.82 7.30 10.81
N ASP A 93 8.64 8.62 10.76
CA ASP A 93 8.64 9.49 11.94
C ASP A 93 7.55 9.08 12.95
N GLU A 94 6.36 8.64 12.48
CA GLU A 94 5.31 8.09 13.37
C GLU A 94 5.81 6.88 14.17
N ILE A 95 6.58 5.99 13.55
CA ILE A 95 7.11 4.79 14.22
C ILE A 95 8.17 5.14 15.26
N GLU A 96 8.99 6.14 15.00
CA GLU A 96 10.03 6.58 15.95
C GLU A 96 9.47 7.37 17.12
N GLN A 97 8.53 8.30 16.85
CA GLN A 97 8.09 9.34 17.78
C GLN A 97 6.61 9.23 18.16
N GLY A 98 5.89 8.32 17.55
CA GLY A 98 4.44 8.19 17.72
C GLY A 98 4.01 7.61 19.07
N ASN A 99 2.69 7.59 19.32
CA ASN A 99 2.10 7.02 20.52
C ASN A 99 2.41 5.53 20.64
N ALA A 100 3.05 5.13 21.76
CA ALA A 100 3.54 3.77 21.97
C ALA A 100 2.43 2.69 21.85
N LEU A 101 1.21 2.98 22.33
CA LEU A 101 0.09 2.04 22.22
C LEU A 101 -0.33 1.82 20.75
N ARG A 102 -0.48 2.92 20.00
CA ARG A 102 -0.80 2.84 18.57
C ARG A 102 0.29 2.11 17.79
N ILE A 103 1.56 2.43 18.06
CA ILE A 103 2.71 1.78 17.41
C ILE A 103 2.69 0.28 17.66
N SER A 104 2.56 -0.17 18.91
CA SER A 104 2.60 -1.60 19.25
C SER A 104 1.48 -2.42 18.59
N GLN A 105 0.33 -1.82 18.34
CA GLN A 105 -0.80 -2.50 17.71
C GLN A 105 -0.69 -2.58 16.19
N LEU A 106 -0.28 -1.49 15.54
CA LEU A 106 -0.37 -1.34 14.08
C LEU A 106 0.94 -1.63 13.35
N TYR A 107 2.08 -1.49 14.02
CA TYR A 107 3.40 -1.57 13.40
C TYR A 107 4.25 -2.69 14.02
N ASP A 108 5.13 -3.24 13.20
CA ASP A 108 6.31 -3.96 13.67
C ASP A 108 7.50 -3.00 13.60
N LYS A 109 7.78 -2.35 14.74
CA LYS A 109 8.82 -1.31 14.82
C LYS A 109 10.19 -1.86 14.46
N GLU A 110 10.52 -3.06 14.92
CA GLU A 110 11.83 -3.68 14.68
C GLU A 110 12.01 -4.00 13.19
N GLU A 111 10.99 -4.54 12.56
CA GLU A 111 10.99 -4.86 11.13
C GLU A 111 11.28 -3.62 10.29
N VAL A 112 10.56 -2.52 10.54
CA VAL A 112 10.73 -1.26 9.79
C VAL A 112 12.10 -0.63 10.02
N ILE A 113 12.59 -0.62 11.27
CA ILE A 113 13.92 -0.11 11.60
C ILE A 113 15.00 -0.95 10.89
N ASN A 114 14.87 -2.27 10.86
CA ASN A 114 15.82 -3.14 10.18
C ASN A 114 15.80 -2.93 8.66
N LEU A 115 14.62 -2.72 8.08
CA LEU A 115 14.51 -2.37 6.67
C LEU A 115 15.20 -1.01 6.37
N HIS A 116 15.04 -0.02 7.24
CA HIS A 116 15.73 1.26 7.11
C HIS A 116 17.26 1.11 7.24
N LYS A 117 17.72 0.37 8.24
CA LYS A 117 19.15 0.09 8.45
C LYS A 117 19.80 -0.69 7.31
N SER A 118 19.04 -1.45 6.54
CA SER A 118 19.54 -2.13 5.34
C SER A 118 19.94 -1.18 4.20
N GLY A 119 19.55 0.11 4.29
CA GLY A 119 19.78 1.13 3.26
C GLY A 119 18.83 1.04 2.07
N GLN A 120 17.81 0.16 2.12
CA GLN A 120 16.86 -0.02 1.03
C GLN A 120 15.56 0.80 1.20
N LEU A 121 15.28 1.34 2.40
CA LEU A 121 14.12 2.21 2.65
C LEU A 121 14.44 3.66 2.27
N GLU A 122 13.84 4.13 1.18
CA GLU A 122 13.93 5.49 0.70
C GLU A 122 12.74 6.31 1.23
N LEU A 123 13.03 7.39 1.94
CA LEU A 123 12.03 8.27 2.54
C LEU A 123 11.81 9.47 1.64
N ILE A 124 10.59 9.63 1.13
CA ILE A 124 10.15 10.79 0.35
C ILE A 124 9.28 11.72 1.19
N ASP A 125 9.10 12.97 0.78
CA ASP A 125 8.18 13.91 1.43
C ASP A 125 7.32 14.65 0.40
N GLY A 126 6.00 14.60 0.61
CA GLY A 126 5.03 15.21 -0.30
C GLY A 126 4.72 14.36 -1.54
N ASP A 127 4.20 15.02 -2.55
CA ASP A 127 3.86 14.40 -3.83
C ASP A 127 5.11 14.28 -4.69
N VAL A 128 5.42 13.06 -5.15
CA VAL A 128 6.66 12.77 -5.89
C VAL A 128 6.37 11.88 -7.09
N GLU A 129 6.88 12.25 -8.25
CA GLU A 129 6.95 11.34 -9.40
C GLU A 129 8.11 10.36 -9.19
N ILE A 130 7.79 9.09 -8.93
CA ILE A 130 8.78 8.03 -8.66
C ILE A 130 9.45 7.58 -9.95
N LEU A 131 8.67 7.37 -10.98
CA LEU A 131 9.06 7.10 -12.36
C LEU A 131 8.08 7.82 -13.27
N LYS A 132 8.47 8.03 -14.52
CA LYS A 132 7.59 8.64 -15.51
C LYS A 132 6.23 7.96 -15.54
N GLY A 133 5.19 8.70 -15.18
CA GLY A 133 3.80 8.23 -15.12
C GLY A 133 3.44 7.48 -13.84
N ILE A 134 4.32 7.34 -12.86
CA ILE A 134 4.02 6.74 -11.55
C ILE A 134 4.27 7.77 -10.45
N ASN A 135 3.20 8.26 -9.84
CA ASN A 135 3.25 9.32 -8.83
C ASN A 135 2.79 8.79 -7.48
N ALA A 136 3.55 9.07 -6.45
CA ALA A 136 3.14 8.93 -5.05
C ALA A 136 2.47 10.23 -4.62
N ILE A 137 1.22 10.15 -4.17
CA ILE A 137 0.44 11.30 -3.69
C ILE A 137 0.22 11.14 -2.19
N LYS A 138 0.77 12.05 -1.40
CA LYS A 138 0.65 12.06 0.06
C LYS A 138 -0.75 12.52 0.46
N THR A 139 -1.50 11.64 1.07
CA THR A 139 -2.86 11.94 1.52
C THR A 139 -2.95 12.21 3.02
N GLY A 140 -2.07 11.61 3.80
CA GLY A 140 -2.24 11.60 5.25
C GLY A 140 -3.54 10.93 5.69
N GLY A 141 -4.08 11.37 6.80
CA GLY A 141 -5.38 10.97 7.33
C GLY A 141 -5.43 9.55 7.89
N TYR A 142 -5.23 8.52 7.10
CA TYR A 142 -5.18 7.15 7.58
C TYR A 142 -3.95 6.89 8.46
N SER A 143 -2.79 7.33 8.05
CA SER A 143 -1.57 7.52 8.85
C SER A 143 -0.94 8.87 8.47
N PRO A 144 -0.02 9.44 9.25
CA PRO A 144 0.57 10.76 8.96
C PRO A 144 1.21 10.87 7.57
N GLY A 145 1.76 9.78 7.08
CA GLY A 145 2.38 9.68 5.75
C GLY A 145 1.65 8.73 4.80
N ASN A 146 0.35 8.47 5.01
CA ASN A 146 -0.39 7.65 4.05
C ASN A 146 -0.31 8.25 2.65
N GLN A 147 -0.13 7.39 1.65
CA GLN A 147 -0.08 7.78 0.24
C GLN A 147 -0.88 6.83 -0.64
N VAL A 148 -1.34 7.34 -1.75
CA VAL A 148 -1.94 6.61 -2.86
C VAL A 148 -1.04 6.71 -4.08
N PHE A 149 -1.23 5.85 -5.08
CA PHE A 149 -0.38 5.87 -6.27
C PHE A 149 -1.22 6.12 -7.51
N PHE A 150 -0.87 7.17 -8.26
CA PHE A 150 -1.42 7.47 -9.58
C PHE A 150 -0.49 6.88 -10.63
N ILE A 151 -1.07 6.08 -11.53
CA ILE A 151 -0.32 5.34 -12.53
C ILE A 151 -0.93 5.66 -13.90
N ASN A 152 -0.12 6.24 -14.79
CA ASN A 152 -0.50 6.55 -16.15
C ASN A 152 0.24 5.61 -17.11
N SER A 153 -0.49 4.87 -17.92
CA SER A 153 0.05 3.95 -18.93
C SER A 153 -0.63 4.21 -20.28
N GLY A 154 0.01 4.98 -21.12
CA GLY A 154 -0.59 5.46 -22.36
C GLY A 154 -1.82 6.32 -22.09
N THR A 155 -2.99 5.88 -22.57
CA THR A 155 -4.28 6.54 -22.32
C THR A 155 -4.96 6.08 -21.03
N GLU A 156 -4.50 4.99 -20.44
CA GLU A 156 -5.09 4.39 -19.24
C GLU A 156 -4.58 5.06 -17.98
N LYS A 157 -5.48 5.31 -17.04
CA LYS A 157 -5.19 5.90 -15.73
C LYS A 157 -5.68 5.00 -14.63
N TYR A 158 -4.83 4.79 -13.63
CA TYR A 158 -5.12 3.93 -12.48
C TYR A 158 -4.81 4.67 -11.19
N ILE A 159 -5.60 4.40 -10.15
CA ILE A 159 -5.33 4.91 -8.80
C ILE A 159 -5.34 3.73 -7.83
N PHE A 160 -4.19 3.42 -7.25
CA PHE A 160 -4.12 2.48 -6.14
C PHE A 160 -4.45 3.21 -4.84
N LEU A 161 -5.53 2.81 -4.20
CA LEU A 161 -6.15 3.53 -3.08
C LEU A 161 -5.58 3.16 -1.70
N GLY A 162 -4.79 2.09 -1.62
CA GLY A 162 -4.14 1.63 -0.40
C GLY A 162 -5.10 1.42 0.75
N SER A 163 -4.77 2.04 1.88
CA SER A 163 -5.54 1.99 3.11
C SER A 163 -6.54 3.14 3.27
N LEU A 164 -6.46 4.17 2.43
CA LEU A 164 -7.38 5.31 2.49
C LEU A 164 -8.82 4.90 2.11
N ILE A 165 -8.96 4.16 1.00
CA ILE A 165 -10.22 3.59 0.54
C ILE A 165 -9.99 2.09 0.28
N PRO A 166 -9.96 1.28 1.35
CA PRO A 166 -9.45 -0.09 1.26
C PRO A 166 -10.35 -1.04 0.47
N THR A 167 -11.65 -0.79 0.42
CA THR A 167 -12.63 -1.61 -0.31
C THR A 167 -13.69 -0.74 -0.97
N PRO A 168 -14.46 -1.25 -1.94
CA PRO A 168 -15.58 -0.51 -2.55
C PRO A 168 -16.63 -0.01 -1.55
N LEU A 169 -16.80 -0.70 -0.41
CA LEU A 169 -17.72 -0.28 0.66
C LEU A 169 -17.32 1.07 1.28
N HIS A 170 -16.02 1.41 1.23
CA HIS A 170 -15.52 2.68 1.72
C HIS A 170 -15.71 3.85 0.75
N LEU A 171 -16.37 3.65 -0.39
CA LEU A 171 -16.81 4.75 -1.25
C LEU A 171 -18.03 5.50 -0.69
N VAL A 172 -18.78 4.88 0.24
CA VAL A 172 -19.86 5.57 0.98
C VAL A 172 -19.26 6.76 1.72
N ASP A 173 -19.90 7.92 1.66
CA ASP A 173 -19.33 9.22 2.07
C ASP A 173 -18.73 9.21 3.48
N ASN A 174 -19.44 8.70 4.48
CA ASN A 174 -19.00 8.65 5.88
C ASN A 174 -18.24 7.36 6.28
N ALA A 175 -17.96 6.47 5.33
CA ALA A 175 -17.22 5.24 5.62
C ALA A 175 -15.71 5.52 5.64
N ILE A 176 -15.14 5.68 6.82
CA ILE A 176 -13.70 5.86 7.06
C ILE A 176 -13.18 4.67 7.84
N PRO A 177 -11.98 4.15 7.53
CA PRO A 177 -11.37 3.09 8.31
C PRO A 177 -11.21 3.47 9.79
N SER A 178 -11.64 2.61 10.71
CA SER A 178 -11.64 2.88 12.16
C SER A 178 -10.25 3.12 12.76
N TYR A 179 -9.19 2.66 12.09
CA TYR A 179 -7.80 2.86 12.49
C TYR A 179 -7.18 4.15 11.95
N ALA A 180 -7.96 5.02 11.28
CA ALA A 180 -7.45 6.28 10.77
C ALA A 180 -6.87 7.14 11.89
N TYR A 181 -5.73 7.77 11.60
CA TYR A 181 -5.03 8.67 12.53
C TYR A 181 -5.84 9.95 12.77
N SER A 182 -6.39 10.51 11.68
CA SER A 182 -7.28 11.67 11.69
C SER A 182 -8.47 11.36 10.78
N LEU A 183 -9.66 11.27 11.38
CA LEU A 183 -10.89 10.97 10.62
C LEU A 183 -11.22 12.10 9.64
N ASN A 184 -11.04 13.36 10.06
CA ASN A 184 -11.33 14.53 9.22
C ASN A 184 -10.40 14.61 8.00
N ASP A 185 -9.10 14.40 8.22
CA ASP A 185 -8.12 14.45 7.13
C ASP A 185 -8.31 13.28 6.18
N ALA A 186 -8.60 12.07 6.70
CA ALA A 186 -8.90 10.90 5.88
C ALA A 186 -10.17 11.10 5.04
N TRP A 187 -11.19 11.73 5.60
CA TRP A 187 -12.44 12.04 4.88
C TRP A 187 -12.21 13.08 3.78
N THR A 188 -11.44 14.14 4.08
CA THR A 188 -11.08 15.17 3.10
C THR A 188 -10.27 14.58 1.95
N ALA A 189 -9.19 13.89 2.27
CA ALA A 189 -8.35 13.23 1.27
C ALA A 189 -9.13 12.24 0.40
N LYS A 190 -10.01 11.43 1.02
CA LYS A 190 -10.88 10.50 0.29
C LYS A 190 -11.74 11.21 -0.75
N LYS A 191 -12.37 12.34 -0.41
CA LYS A 191 -13.20 13.10 -1.35
C LYS A 191 -12.39 13.64 -2.52
N GLU A 192 -11.19 14.15 -2.25
CA GLU A 192 -10.27 14.65 -3.28
C GLU A 192 -9.85 13.53 -4.24
N ILE A 193 -9.51 12.35 -3.71
CA ILE A 193 -9.11 11.20 -4.53
C ILE A 193 -10.29 10.67 -5.35
N ILE A 194 -11.50 10.59 -4.79
CA ILE A 194 -12.70 10.18 -5.52
C ILE A 194 -13.00 11.18 -6.65
N LYS A 195 -12.98 12.48 -6.33
CA LYS A 195 -13.18 13.54 -7.34
C LYS A 195 -12.15 13.42 -8.46
N HIS A 196 -10.89 13.27 -8.13
CA HIS A 196 -9.83 13.09 -9.13
C HIS A 196 -10.08 11.83 -9.99
N GLY A 197 -10.48 10.72 -9.38
CA GLY A 197 -10.83 9.48 -10.10
C GLY A 197 -11.98 9.67 -11.10
N LEU A 198 -13.03 10.42 -10.71
CA LEU A 198 -14.14 10.76 -11.58
C LEU A 198 -13.70 11.67 -12.73
N ASP A 199 -13.01 12.78 -12.43
CA ASP A 199 -12.58 13.78 -13.39
C ASP A 199 -11.62 13.19 -14.45
N GLN A 200 -10.80 12.23 -14.07
CA GLN A 200 -9.81 11.60 -14.94
C GLN A 200 -10.29 10.30 -15.61
N GLY A 201 -11.45 9.78 -15.22
CA GLY A 201 -11.93 8.48 -15.69
C GLY A 201 -10.97 7.34 -15.28
N ALA A 202 -10.36 7.44 -14.10
CA ALA A 202 -9.34 6.49 -13.65
C ALA A 202 -9.97 5.19 -13.12
N LEU A 203 -9.31 4.05 -13.38
CA LEU A 203 -9.63 2.78 -12.77
C LEU A 203 -9.12 2.77 -11.33
N LEU A 204 -10.03 2.68 -10.37
CA LEU A 204 -9.69 2.58 -8.96
C LEU A 204 -9.29 1.14 -8.60
N ILE A 205 -8.22 1.00 -7.80
CA ILE A 205 -7.71 -0.29 -7.31
C ILE A 205 -7.77 -0.30 -5.79
N PHE A 206 -8.59 -1.20 -5.24
CA PHE A 206 -8.84 -1.33 -3.81
C PHE A 206 -7.86 -2.32 -3.16
N GLY A 207 -6.97 -1.82 -2.32
CA GLY A 207 -5.86 -2.60 -1.76
C GLY A 207 -6.27 -3.75 -0.82
N ARG A 208 -7.51 -3.74 -0.30
CA ARG A 208 -7.98 -4.72 0.70
C ARG A 208 -9.20 -5.52 0.27
N ALA A 209 -9.71 -5.31 -0.93
CA ALA A 209 -10.84 -6.08 -1.42
C ALA A 209 -10.41 -7.53 -1.74
N ARG A 210 -11.23 -8.51 -1.36
CA ARG A 210 -11.01 -9.92 -1.72
C ARG A 210 -11.48 -10.19 -3.14
N GLU A 211 -12.67 -9.71 -3.44
CA GLU A 211 -13.32 -9.72 -4.75
C GLU A 211 -13.55 -8.28 -5.17
N LYS A 212 -13.83 -8.05 -6.44
CA LYS A 212 -14.12 -6.69 -6.94
C LYS A 212 -13.01 -5.71 -6.59
N GLN A 213 -11.78 -6.08 -6.94
CA GLN A 213 -10.58 -5.37 -6.54
C GLN A 213 -10.35 -4.07 -7.32
N SER A 214 -11.06 -3.88 -8.44
CA SER A 214 -10.91 -2.70 -9.29
C SER A 214 -12.20 -2.37 -10.03
N GLY A 215 -12.37 -1.10 -10.38
CA GLY A 215 -13.52 -0.63 -11.13
C GLY A 215 -13.48 0.87 -11.40
N TYR A 216 -14.21 1.27 -12.44
CA TYR A 216 -14.47 2.68 -12.75
C TYR A 216 -15.61 3.17 -11.88
N ILE A 217 -15.48 4.40 -11.37
CA ILE A 217 -16.55 5.04 -10.61
C ILE A 217 -17.34 6.01 -11.52
N THR A 218 -18.63 6.06 -11.27
CA THR A 218 -19.54 7.06 -11.86
C THR A 218 -20.41 7.64 -10.77
N GLU A 219 -20.80 8.88 -10.93
CA GLU A 219 -21.70 9.56 -10.01
C GLU A 219 -23.01 9.91 -10.72
N LYS A 220 -24.15 9.51 -10.12
CA LYS A 220 -25.49 9.89 -10.56
C LYS A 220 -26.33 10.30 -9.38
N TYR A 221 -26.89 11.50 -9.42
CA TYR A 221 -27.74 12.06 -8.35
C TYR A 221 -27.07 12.03 -6.97
N GLY A 222 -25.76 12.35 -6.91
CA GLY A 222 -24.97 12.34 -5.67
C GLY A 222 -24.65 10.93 -5.13
N LYS A 223 -24.91 9.87 -5.92
CA LYS A 223 -24.59 8.50 -5.55
C LYS A 223 -23.49 7.94 -6.43
N LEU A 224 -22.44 7.41 -5.78
CA LEU A 224 -21.37 6.70 -6.45
C LEU A 224 -21.79 5.28 -6.80
N SER A 225 -21.46 4.84 -8.00
CA SER A 225 -21.55 3.45 -8.43
C SER A 225 -20.21 2.99 -9.00
N VAL A 226 -19.94 1.69 -8.93
CA VAL A 226 -18.69 1.09 -9.41
C VAL A 226 -18.99 0.09 -10.51
N ASP A 227 -18.40 0.32 -11.68
CA ASP A 227 -18.37 -0.65 -12.77
C ASP A 227 -17.09 -1.48 -12.63
N PHE A 228 -17.23 -2.69 -12.05
CA PHE A 228 -16.09 -3.54 -11.70
C PHE A 228 -15.40 -4.10 -12.94
N ARG A 229 -14.06 -4.15 -12.89
CA ARG A 229 -13.17 -4.72 -13.91
C ARG A 229 -12.17 -5.68 -13.25
N GLU A 230 -11.82 -6.74 -13.96
CA GLU A 230 -10.68 -7.59 -13.62
C GLU A 230 -9.39 -6.96 -14.20
N LEU A 231 -8.31 -7.03 -13.44
CA LEU A 231 -6.97 -6.55 -13.81
C LEU A 231 -6.07 -7.73 -14.14
#